data_b76ea5500b499c28f40c60b3f44e7352
#
_entry.id   b76ea5500b499c28f40c60b3f44e7352
#
_cell.length_a   1.000
_cell.length_b   1.000
_cell.length_c   1.000
_cell.angle_alpha   90.00
_cell.angle_beta   90.00
_cell.angle_gamma   90.00
#
_symmetry.space_group_name_H-M   'P 1'
#
loop_
_entity.id
_entity.type
_entity.pdbx_description
1 polymer ?
#
loop_
_entity_poly.entity_id
_entity_poly.type
_entity_poly.pdbx_seq_one_letter_code
_entity_poly.pdbx_strand_id
1 'polypeptide(L)'
;MKYTVVVADDEEEIRRSLVRRVKWEEIGFEVVGEAENGADALELVEKLEPDLLLTDIKMPFLSGIELARAVREVRPMVQIAFLSGFDDFTYAQQAIQYNIVSYMLKPISAKEIEAELIKIKKAMDQRVEEFTKERKEKLDIRKTQFLIPLLLDSFQNERVSEEALLERAEECELIRNPKPDNMQYVVLVTGIRDANGKDQTSYSSVNAVDMILKKYVHYVSCHLEGRVV
;
A
#
# COMPACT_ATOMS: atom_id res chain seq x y z
N MET A 1 -5.65 6.71 -7.00
CA MET A 1 -6.19 5.35 -6.83
C MET A 1 -7.66 5.49 -6.48
N LYS A 2 -8.54 4.60 -6.94
CA LYS A 2 -9.98 4.58 -6.61
C LYS A 2 -10.19 3.42 -5.65
N TYR A 3 -10.83 3.65 -4.52
CA TYR A 3 -11.09 2.64 -3.49
C TYR A 3 -12.52 2.14 -3.56
N THR A 4 -12.74 0.89 -3.23
CA THR A 4 -14.04 0.24 -3.23
C THR A 4 -14.71 0.32 -1.87
N VAL A 5 -16.02 0.52 -1.85
CA VAL A 5 -16.82 0.67 -0.62
C VAL A 5 -18.04 -0.24 -0.63
N VAL A 6 -18.30 -0.90 0.50
CA VAL A 6 -19.59 -1.50 0.83
C VAL A 6 -20.30 -0.60 1.84
N VAL A 7 -21.59 -0.31 1.60
CA VAL A 7 -22.45 0.49 2.47
C VAL A 7 -23.49 -0.42 3.11
N ALA A 8 -23.59 -0.42 4.44
CA ALA A 8 -24.56 -1.22 5.21
C ALA A 8 -25.38 -0.32 6.14
N ASP A 9 -26.69 -0.37 6.00
CA ASP A 9 -27.64 0.38 6.83
C ASP A 9 -29.02 -0.28 6.67
N ASP A 10 -29.74 -0.57 7.75
CA ASP A 10 -31.06 -1.21 7.68
C ASP A 10 -32.16 -0.23 7.24
N GLU A 11 -31.94 1.05 7.40
CA GLU A 11 -32.83 2.10 6.92
C GLU A 11 -32.64 2.35 5.41
N GLU A 12 -33.52 1.78 4.58
CA GLU A 12 -33.44 1.87 3.10
C GLU A 12 -33.31 3.29 2.59
N GLU A 13 -34.06 4.26 3.20
CA GLU A 13 -34.01 5.66 2.78
C GLU A 13 -32.62 6.29 3.04
N ILE A 14 -32.01 5.98 4.19
CA ILE A 14 -30.68 6.47 4.55
C ILE A 14 -29.65 5.84 3.60
N ARG A 15 -29.68 4.52 3.45
CA ARG A 15 -28.77 3.78 2.57
C ARG A 15 -28.82 4.32 1.14
N ARG A 16 -30.02 4.45 0.55
CA ARG A 16 -30.19 5.02 -0.79
C ARG A 16 -29.76 6.48 -0.89
N SER A 17 -30.00 7.27 0.16
CA SER A 17 -29.55 8.65 0.20
C SER A 17 -28.04 8.75 0.19
N LEU A 18 -27.34 7.91 0.97
CA LEU A 18 -25.89 7.83 1.01
C LEU A 18 -25.33 7.50 -0.38
N VAL A 19 -25.82 6.43 -1.00
CA VAL A 19 -25.33 5.98 -2.29
C VAL A 19 -25.56 7.02 -3.40
N ARG A 20 -26.69 7.75 -3.37
CA ARG A 20 -27.05 8.68 -4.44
C ARG A 20 -26.53 10.10 -4.27
N ARG A 21 -26.42 10.60 -3.02
CA ARG A 21 -26.10 12.02 -2.74
C ARG A 21 -24.62 12.25 -2.52
N VAL A 22 -23.90 11.28 -2.01
CA VAL A 22 -22.44 11.36 -1.86
C VAL A 22 -21.80 11.22 -3.24
N LYS A 23 -20.87 12.12 -3.53
CA LYS A 23 -20.15 12.14 -4.82
C LYS A 23 -18.95 11.20 -4.80
N TRP A 24 -19.21 9.90 -4.65
CA TRP A 24 -18.23 8.87 -4.46
C TRP A 24 -17.05 8.93 -5.45
N GLU A 25 -17.36 9.06 -6.74
CA GLU A 25 -16.31 9.11 -7.78
C GLU A 25 -15.44 10.35 -7.68
N GLU A 26 -16.01 11.53 -7.38
CA GLU A 26 -15.26 12.77 -7.24
C GLU A 26 -14.27 12.72 -6.07
N ILE A 27 -14.62 11.99 -4.99
CA ILE A 27 -13.77 11.82 -3.81
C ILE A 27 -12.86 10.59 -3.90
N GLY A 28 -12.94 9.82 -5.00
CA GLY A 28 -12.06 8.67 -5.28
C GLY A 28 -12.48 7.36 -4.65
N PHE A 29 -13.79 7.16 -4.47
CA PHE A 29 -14.40 5.91 -4.04
C PHE A 29 -15.39 5.37 -5.08
N GLU A 30 -15.73 4.08 -4.96
CA GLU A 30 -16.75 3.40 -5.75
C GLU A 30 -17.56 2.48 -4.85
N VAL A 31 -18.88 2.66 -4.81
CA VAL A 31 -19.77 1.76 -4.09
C VAL A 31 -19.93 0.49 -4.90
N VAL A 32 -19.45 -0.63 -4.36
CA VAL A 32 -19.48 -1.95 -5.01
C VAL A 32 -20.54 -2.87 -4.43
N GLY A 33 -21.15 -2.50 -3.29
CA GLY A 33 -22.22 -3.27 -2.66
C GLY A 33 -23.00 -2.46 -1.64
N GLU A 34 -24.27 -2.84 -1.47
CA GLU A 34 -25.17 -2.32 -0.47
C GLU A 34 -25.78 -3.49 0.33
N ALA A 35 -25.89 -3.35 1.64
CA ALA A 35 -26.49 -4.33 2.54
C ALA A 35 -27.53 -3.69 3.45
N GLU A 36 -28.59 -4.41 3.75
CA GLU A 36 -29.67 -3.97 4.66
C GLU A 36 -29.55 -4.56 6.09
N ASN A 37 -28.53 -5.36 6.31
CA ASN A 37 -28.23 -5.94 7.62
C ASN A 37 -26.75 -6.35 7.69
N GLY A 38 -26.27 -6.66 8.90
CA GLY A 38 -24.88 -7.01 9.13
C GLY A 38 -24.46 -8.35 8.55
N ALA A 39 -25.37 -9.32 8.43
CA ALA A 39 -25.04 -10.65 7.88
C ALA A 39 -24.75 -10.54 6.36
N ASP A 40 -25.65 -9.88 5.63
CA ASP A 40 -25.46 -9.62 4.19
C ASP A 40 -24.23 -8.74 3.94
N ALA A 41 -23.96 -7.77 4.82
CA ALA A 41 -22.76 -6.95 4.74
C ALA A 41 -21.48 -7.78 4.89
N LEU A 42 -21.45 -8.75 5.79
CA LEU A 42 -20.31 -9.65 5.97
C LEU A 42 -20.07 -10.51 4.70
N GLU A 43 -21.14 -11.07 4.14
CA GLU A 43 -21.06 -11.85 2.90
C GLU A 43 -20.49 -11.00 1.74
N LEU A 44 -20.97 -9.75 1.60
CA LEU A 44 -20.44 -8.83 0.59
C LEU A 44 -18.96 -8.48 0.83
N VAL A 45 -18.54 -8.28 2.07
CA VAL A 45 -17.14 -8.01 2.41
C VAL A 45 -16.26 -9.21 2.05
N GLU A 46 -16.69 -10.42 2.34
CA GLU A 46 -15.94 -11.64 1.98
C GLU A 46 -15.82 -11.83 0.47
N LYS A 47 -16.91 -11.57 -0.27
CA LYS A 47 -17.00 -11.79 -1.71
C LYS A 47 -16.32 -10.70 -2.55
N LEU A 48 -16.48 -9.43 -2.16
CA LEU A 48 -16.06 -8.29 -2.95
C LEU A 48 -14.71 -7.72 -2.50
N GLU A 49 -14.23 -8.10 -1.31
CA GLU A 49 -12.98 -7.61 -0.69
C GLU A 49 -12.85 -6.07 -0.78
N PRO A 50 -13.82 -5.29 -0.28
CA PRO A 50 -13.80 -3.85 -0.41
C PRO A 50 -12.65 -3.24 0.41
N ASP A 51 -12.21 -2.05 0.01
CA ASP A 51 -11.23 -1.29 0.78
C ASP A 51 -11.84 -0.63 2.03
N LEU A 52 -13.12 -0.27 1.97
CA LEU A 52 -13.85 0.38 3.06
C LEU A 52 -15.24 -0.26 3.26
N LEU A 53 -15.60 -0.49 4.50
CA LEU A 53 -16.95 -0.77 4.95
C LEU A 53 -17.49 0.45 5.69
N LEU A 54 -18.57 1.05 5.18
CA LEU A 54 -19.33 2.10 5.85
C LEU A 54 -20.62 1.47 6.39
N THR A 55 -20.80 1.39 7.70
CA THR A 55 -21.90 0.63 8.29
C THR A 55 -22.59 1.38 9.41
N ASP A 56 -23.92 1.20 9.53
CA ASP A 56 -24.62 1.54 10.75
C ASP A 56 -24.22 0.57 11.88
N ILE A 57 -24.42 1.00 13.11
CA ILE A 57 -24.16 0.20 14.32
C ILE A 57 -25.36 -0.69 14.65
N LYS A 58 -26.57 -0.15 14.56
CA LYS A 58 -27.78 -0.88 14.91
C LYS A 58 -28.44 -1.45 13.65
N MET A 59 -28.18 -2.70 13.40
CA MET A 59 -28.78 -3.44 12.29
C MET A 59 -29.31 -4.80 12.78
N PRO A 60 -30.31 -5.37 12.10
CA PRO A 60 -30.82 -6.70 12.42
C PRO A 60 -29.77 -7.79 12.11
N PHE A 61 -29.95 -8.96 12.74
CA PHE A 61 -29.15 -10.19 12.66
C PHE A 61 -27.73 -10.04 13.20
N LEU A 62 -26.97 -9.05 12.73
CA LEU A 62 -25.61 -8.78 13.15
C LEU A 62 -25.45 -7.27 13.29
N SER A 63 -25.17 -6.78 14.49
CA SER A 63 -24.91 -5.35 14.71
C SER A 63 -23.62 -4.92 14.02
N GLY A 64 -23.45 -3.61 13.72
CA GLY A 64 -22.23 -3.09 13.12
C GLY A 64 -20.96 -3.35 13.94
N ILE A 65 -21.10 -3.45 15.28
CA ILE A 65 -19.99 -3.82 16.17
C ILE A 65 -19.59 -5.29 15.99
N GLU A 66 -20.56 -6.20 15.97
CA GLU A 66 -20.33 -7.63 15.74
C GLU A 66 -19.79 -7.86 14.31
N LEU A 67 -20.34 -7.13 13.33
CA LEU A 67 -19.84 -7.11 11.96
C LEU A 67 -18.37 -6.67 11.92
N ALA A 68 -18.02 -5.58 12.59
CA ALA A 68 -16.63 -5.11 12.63
C ALA A 68 -15.69 -6.16 13.21
N ARG A 69 -16.10 -6.88 14.27
CA ARG A 69 -15.34 -8.00 14.83
C ARG A 69 -15.15 -9.10 13.81
N ALA A 70 -16.21 -9.55 13.16
CA ALA A 70 -16.16 -10.61 12.16
C ALA A 70 -15.29 -10.21 10.95
N VAL A 71 -15.43 -8.99 10.47
CA VAL A 71 -14.60 -8.46 9.37
C VAL A 71 -13.11 -8.43 9.75
N ARG A 72 -12.76 -8.08 11.00
CA ARG A 72 -11.36 -8.12 11.44
C ARG A 72 -10.78 -9.54 11.45
N GLU A 73 -11.59 -10.56 11.68
CA GLU A 73 -11.15 -11.96 11.66
C GLU A 73 -10.91 -12.46 10.23
N VAL A 74 -11.80 -12.10 9.28
CA VAL A 74 -11.75 -12.65 7.90
C VAL A 74 -11.02 -11.73 6.91
N ARG A 75 -11.10 -10.40 7.09
CA ARG A 75 -10.52 -9.37 6.21
C ARG A 75 -9.90 -8.22 7.01
N PRO A 76 -8.78 -8.43 7.71
CA PRO A 76 -8.20 -7.46 8.64
C PRO A 76 -7.77 -6.13 8.00
N MET A 77 -7.57 -6.11 6.68
CA MET A 77 -7.11 -4.93 5.95
C MET A 77 -8.24 -3.96 5.59
N VAL A 78 -9.51 -4.42 5.57
CA VAL A 78 -10.67 -3.58 5.26
C VAL A 78 -10.77 -2.44 6.28
N GLN A 79 -10.86 -1.21 5.81
CA GLN A 79 -11.12 -0.08 6.69
C GLN A 79 -12.60 -0.08 7.07
N ILE A 80 -12.92 0.27 8.32
CA ILE A 80 -14.31 0.26 8.80
C ILE A 80 -14.63 1.64 9.36
N ALA A 81 -15.72 2.24 8.90
CA ALA A 81 -16.26 3.49 9.41
C ALA A 81 -17.72 3.27 9.87
N PHE A 82 -18.06 3.82 11.03
CA PHE A 82 -19.42 3.75 11.55
C PHE A 82 -20.23 5.03 11.24
N LEU A 83 -21.51 4.80 10.93
CA LEU A 83 -22.58 5.79 10.94
C LEU A 83 -23.54 5.41 12.06
N SER A 84 -23.73 6.26 13.06
CA SER A 84 -24.57 5.93 14.21
C SER A 84 -25.56 7.04 14.53
N GLY A 85 -26.81 6.66 14.79
CA GLY A 85 -27.84 7.56 15.34
C GLY A 85 -27.72 7.81 16.84
N PHE A 86 -26.75 7.21 17.52
CA PHE A 86 -26.62 7.24 18.97
C PHE A 86 -25.25 7.76 19.37
N ASP A 87 -25.29 8.79 20.22
CA ASP A 87 -24.12 9.29 20.96
C ASP A 87 -23.93 8.40 22.21
N ASP A 88 -23.59 7.12 21.99
CA ASP A 88 -23.33 6.18 23.06
C ASP A 88 -21.82 5.95 23.20
N PHE A 89 -21.27 6.42 24.30
CA PHE A 89 -19.86 6.29 24.63
C PHE A 89 -19.37 4.85 24.59
N THR A 90 -20.25 3.89 24.88
CA THR A 90 -19.93 2.46 24.85
C THR A 90 -19.57 1.98 23.44
N TYR A 91 -20.30 2.46 22.43
CA TYR A 91 -19.98 2.12 21.03
C TYR A 91 -18.69 2.77 20.56
N ALA A 92 -18.41 4.00 21.00
CA ALA A 92 -17.15 4.66 20.69
C ALA A 92 -15.94 3.93 21.30
N GLN A 93 -16.05 3.40 22.53
CA GLN A 93 -15.00 2.56 23.12
C GLN A 93 -14.78 1.26 22.35
N GLN A 94 -15.85 0.59 21.93
CA GLN A 94 -15.75 -0.64 21.13
C GLN A 94 -15.18 -0.35 19.74
N ALA A 95 -15.50 0.80 19.13
CA ALA A 95 -14.93 1.26 17.87
C ALA A 95 -13.39 1.32 17.92
N ILE A 96 -12.83 1.82 19.03
CA ILE A 96 -11.37 1.86 19.24
C ILE A 96 -10.80 0.43 19.27
N GLN A 97 -11.45 -0.50 19.97
CA GLN A 97 -11.00 -1.89 20.11
C GLN A 97 -10.89 -2.60 18.75
N TYR A 98 -11.80 -2.30 17.80
CA TYR A 98 -11.80 -2.89 16.46
C TYR A 98 -11.07 -2.05 15.41
N ASN A 99 -10.30 -1.04 15.86
CA ASN A 99 -9.51 -0.18 14.97
C ASN A 99 -10.35 0.43 13.85
N ILE A 100 -11.46 1.08 14.24
CA ILE A 100 -12.37 1.77 13.32
C ILE A 100 -11.72 3.10 12.89
N VAL A 101 -11.76 3.41 11.60
CA VAL A 101 -11.09 4.60 11.06
C VAL A 101 -11.90 5.88 11.23
N SER A 102 -13.23 5.78 11.38
CA SER A 102 -14.11 6.93 11.64
C SER A 102 -15.40 6.51 12.32
N TYR A 103 -15.91 7.41 13.14
CA TYR A 103 -17.21 7.29 13.83
C TYR A 103 -18.00 8.58 13.56
N MET A 104 -19.06 8.48 12.79
CA MET A 104 -19.89 9.60 12.36
C MET A 104 -21.27 9.52 12.99
N LEU A 105 -21.80 10.66 13.48
CA LEU A 105 -23.11 10.74 14.13
C LEU A 105 -24.19 11.18 13.14
N LYS A 106 -25.30 10.45 13.08
CA LYS A 106 -26.54 10.85 12.41
C LYS A 106 -27.30 11.88 13.30
N PRO A 107 -27.96 12.92 12.77
CA PRO A 107 -28.07 13.23 11.34
C PRO A 107 -26.78 13.86 10.78
N ILE A 108 -26.34 13.42 9.62
CA ILE A 108 -25.14 13.89 8.95
C ILE A 108 -25.46 14.22 7.49
N SER A 109 -24.97 15.32 6.99
CA SER A 109 -25.15 15.71 5.60
C SER A 109 -24.18 14.97 4.66
N ALA A 110 -24.55 14.88 3.37
CA ALA A 110 -23.66 14.29 2.35
C ALA A 110 -22.29 14.98 2.29
N LYS A 111 -22.24 16.31 2.47
CA LYS A 111 -20.99 17.07 2.49
C LYS A 111 -20.09 16.72 3.68
N GLU A 112 -20.66 16.48 4.84
CA GLU A 112 -19.91 16.09 6.03
C GLU A 112 -19.35 14.66 5.86
N ILE A 113 -20.13 13.76 5.26
CA ILE A 113 -19.69 12.40 4.92
C ILE A 113 -18.53 12.47 3.89
N GLU A 114 -18.69 13.28 2.82
CA GLU A 114 -17.65 13.49 1.82
C GLU A 114 -16.35 14.02 2.46
N ALA A 115 -16.46 14.98 3.36
CA ALA A 115 -15.30 15.54 4.07
C ALA A 115 -14.58 14.48 4.93
N GLU A 116 -15.35 13.60 5.58
CA GLU A 116 -14.77 12.52 6.40
C GLU A 116 -14.15 11.42 5.52
N LEU A 117 -14.82 11.02 4.44
CA LEU A 117 -14.30 10.08 3.47
C LEU A 117 -12.99 10.56 2.82
N ILE A 118 -12.85 11.85 2.55
CA ILE A 118 -11.60 12.44 2.05
C ILE A 118 -10.47 12.27 3.07
N LYS A 119 -10.73 12.42 4.36
CA LYS A 119 -9.73 12.18 5.42
C LYS A 119 -9.33 10.69 5.48
N ILE A 120 -10.34 9.80 5.43
CA ILE A 120 -10.11 8.35 5.39
C ILE A 120 -9.24 8.00 4.18
N LYS A 121 -9.60 8.51 3.00
CA LYS A 121 -8.82 8.28 1.78
C LYS A 121 -7.37 8.72 1.92
N LYS A 122 -7.15 9.92 2.46
CA LYS A 122 -5.79 10.44 2.68
C LYS A 122 -4.96 9.53 3.60
N ALA A 123 -5.57 9.01 4.66
CA ALA A 123 -4.91 8.07 5.56
C ALA A 123 -4.60 6.72 4.87
N MET A 124 -5.50 6.24 4.00
CA MET A 124 -5.29 5.04 3.19
C MET A 124 -4.15 5.24 2.18
N ASP A 125 -4.15 6.37 1.45
CA ASP A 125 -3.10 6.72 0.50
C ASP A 125 -1.72 6.78 1.19
N GLN A 126 -1.63 7.40 2.37
CA GLN A 126 -0.39 7.47 3.16
C GLN A 126 0.12 6.07 3.56
N ARG A 127 -0.76 5.18 4.01
CA ARG A 127 -0.37 3.79 4.33
C ARG A 127 0.19 3.07 3.10
N VAL A 128 -0.46 3.21 1.94
CA VAL A 128 0.03 2.60 0.69
C VAL A 128 1.42 3.14 0.31
N GLU A 129 1.62 4.45 0.44
CA GLU A 129 2.93 5.09 0.19
C GLU A 129 4.01 4.57 1.15
N GLU A 130 3.71 4.47 2.45
CA GLU A 130 4.62 3.95 3.47
C GLU A 130 5.01 2.49 3.17
N PHE A 131 4.04 1.61 2.90
CA PHE A 131 4.30 0.22 2.52
C PHE A 131 5.14 0.11 1.25
N THR A 132 4.84 0.94 0.25
CA THR A 132 5.60 0.95 -1.01
C THR A 132 7.04 1.40 -0.78
N LYS A 133 7.23 2.42 0.06
CA LYS A 133 8.56 2.93 0.42
C LYS A 133 9.36 1.89 1.20
N GLU A 134 8.79 1.29 2.24
CA GLU A 134 9.44 0.23 3.02
C GLU A 134 9.82 -0.98 2.15
N ARG A 135 8.92 -1.40 1.26
CA ARG A 135 9.21 -2.50 0.33
C ARG A 135 10.38 -2.17 -0.58
N LYS A 136 10.41 -0.94 -1.12
CA LYS A 136 11.49 -0.47 -1.98
C LYS A 136 12.82 -0.41 -1.21
N GLU A 137 12.83 0.16 0.00
CA GLU A 137 14.03 0.23 0.84
C GLU A 137 14.57 -1.18 1.18
N LYS A 138 13.68 -2.11 1.57
CA LYS A 138 14.06 -3.51 1.83
C LYS A 138 14.64 -4.19 0.58
N LEU A 139 14.05 -3.93 -0.58
CA LEU A 139 14.54 -4.47 -1.86
C LEU A 139 15.93 -3.89 -2.21
N ASP A 140 16.13 -2.59 -2.04
CA ASP A 140 17.41 -1.93 -2.32
C ASP A 140 18.52 -2.45 -1.38
N ILE A 141 18.21 -2.69 -0.11
CA ILE A 141 19.14 -3.34 0.84
C ILE A 141 19.50 -4.75 0.37
N ARG A 142 18.53 -5.58 -0.02
CA ARG A 142 18.77 -6.95 -0.53
C ARG A 142 19.63 -6.93 -1.78
N LYS A 143 19.34 -6.03 -2.74
CA LYS A 143 20.16 -5.84 -3.94
C LYS A 143 21.60 -5.52 -3.60
N THR A 144 21.80 -4.59 -2.68
CA THR A 144 23.15 -4.20 -2.23
C THR A 144 23.87 -5.36 -1.56
N GLN A 145 23.22 -6.09 -0.65
CA GLN A 145 23.78 -7.27 0.02
C GLN A 145 24.12 -8.41 -0.94
N PHE A 146 23.42 -8.53 -2.05
CA PHE A 146 23.70 -9.52 -3.09
C PHE A 146 24.83 -9.05 -4.03
N LEU A 147 24.78 -7.81 -4.50
CA LEU A 147 25.69 -7.28 -5.50
C LEU A 147 27.10 -7.01 -4.95
N ILE A 148 27.23 -6.50 -3.72
CA ILE A 148 28.55 -6.17 -3.16
C ILE A 148 29.48 -7.40 -3.08
N PRO A 149 29.07 -8.55 -2.49
CA PRO A 149 29.90 -9.75 -2.49
C PRO A 149 30.23 -10.27 -3.89
N LEU A 150 29.27 -10.17 -4.82
CA LEU A 150 29.47 -10.60 -6.21
C LEU A 150 30.56 -9.77 -6.91
N LEU A 151 30.56 -8.43 -6.70
CA LEU A 151 31.50 -7.50 -7.30
C LEU A 151 32.90 -7.55 -6.64
N LEU A 152 32.96 -7.86 -5.35
CA LEU A 152 34.23 -7.97 -4.60
C LEU A 152 34.84 -9.36 -4.64
N ASP A 153 34.32 -10.26 -5.50
CA ASP A 153 34.83 -11.62 -5.65
C ASP A 153 34.80 -12.47 -4.36
N SER A 154 33.97 -12.05 -3.40
CA SER A 154 33.85 -12.71 -2.08
C SER A 154 33.23 -14.10 -2.17
N PHE A 155 32.59 -14.43 -3.29
CA PHE A 155 32.04 -15.76 -3.55
C PHE A 155 33.05 -16.80 -4.03
N GLN A 156 34.31 -16.42 -4.34
CA GLN A 156 35.32 -17.42 -4.76
C GLN A 156 35.58 -18.47 -3.70
N ASN A 157 35.37 -18.17 -2.42
CA ASN A 157 35.56 -19.08 -1.32
C ASN A 157 34.30 -19.88 -0.94
N GLU A 158 33.13 -19.46 -1.37
CA GLU A 158 31.86 -20.19 -1.20
C GLU A 158 31.51 -20.86 -2.53
N ARG A 159 31.39 -22.18 -2.54
CA ARG A 159 30.90 -22.94 -3.72
C ARG A 159 29.38 -22.68 -3.88
N VAL A 160 28.99 -21.45 -4.21
CA VAL A 160 27.62 -21.14 -4.54
C VAL A 160 27.36 -21.60 -5.97
N SER A 161 26.33 -22.42 -6.18
CA SER A 161 25.98 -22.87 -7.53
C SER A 161 25.41 -21.73 -8.36
N GLU A 162 25.55 -21.78 -9.69
CA GLU A 162 24.98 -20.80 -10.61
C GLU A 162 23.46 -20.71 -10.42
N GLU A 163 22.78 -21.82 -10.18
CA GLU A 163 21.35 -21.88 -9.92
C GLU A 163 20.95 -21.07 -8.68
N ALA A 164 21.70 -21.21 -7.57
CA ALA A 164 21.45 -20.45 -6.35
C ALA A 164 21.72 -18.94 -6.51
N LEU A 165 22.68 -18.56 -7.36
CA LEU A 165 22.93 -17.15 -7.70
C LEU A 165 21.78 -16.58 -8.54
N LEU A 166 21.27 -17.34 -9.49
CA LEU A 166 20.13 -16.93 -10.32
C LEU A 166 18.86 -16.78 -9.49
N GLU A 167 18.57 -17.72 -8.59
CA GLU A 167 17.42 -17.66 -7.67
C GLU A 167 17.48 -16.38 -6.80
N ARG A 168 18.63 -16.10 -6.19
CA ARG A 168 18.82 -14.86 -5.42
C ARG A 168 18.70 -13.60 -6.26
N ALA A 169 19.15 -13.61 -7.50
CA ALA A 169 19.02 -12.48 -8.41
C ALA A 169 17.56 -12.23 -8.81
N GLU A 170 16.76 -13.30 -8.95
CA GLU A 170 15.31 -13.20 -9.18
C GLU A 170 14.59 -12.64 -7.94
N GLU A 171 14.91 -13.13 -6.74
CA GLU A 171 14.37 -12.60 -5.48
C GLU A 171 14.68 -11.11 -5.27
N CYS A 172 15.82 -10.65 -5.78
CA CYS A 172 16.22 -9.24 -5.78
C CYS A 172 15.62 -8.42 -6.93
N GLU A 173 14.75 -9.01 -7.75
CA GLU A 173 14.19 -8.35 -8.95
C GLU A 173 15.27 -7.79 -9.91
N LEU A 174 16.46 -8.41 -9.92
CA LEU A 174 17.55 -8.06 -10.83
C LEU A 174 17.40 -8.74 -12.20
N ILE A 175 16.72 -9.86 -12.23
CA ILE A 175 16.46 -10.66 -13.42
C ILE A 175 14.96 -10.74 -13.61
N ARG A 176 14.47 -10.52 -14.83
CA ARG A 176 13.07 -10.73 -15.18
C ARG A 176 12.81 -12.19 -15.54
N ASN A 177 11.76 -12.76 -15.02
CA ASN A 177 11.30 -14.09 -15.41
C ASN A 177 9.99 -13.96 -16.25
N PRO A 178 9.86 -14.51 -17.48
CA PRO A 178 10.87 -15.29 -18.18
C PRO A 178 12.03 -14.43 -18.71
N LYS A 179 13.25 -14.97 -18.72
CA LYS A 179 14.42 -14.33 -19.34
C LYS A 179 14.14 -14.13 -20.83
N PRO A 180 14.33 -12.92 -21.39
CA PRO A 180 14.37 -12.75 -22.83
C PRO A 180 15.56 -13.56 -23.40
N ASP A 181 15.34 -14.31 -24.47
CA ASP A 181 16.43 -14.92 -25.22
C ASP A 181 17.42 -13.84 -25.64
N ASN A 182 18.69 -13.98 -25.32
CA ASN A 182 19.78 -13.02 -25.57
C ASN A 182 19.92 -11.83 -24.58
N MET A 183 19.47 -11.92 -23.34
CA MET A 183 19.76 -10.91 -22.35
C MET A 183 21.24 -10.91 -21.95
N GLN A 184 21.92 -9.79 -22.12
CA GLN A 184 23.31 -9.58 -21.70
C GLN A 184 23.33 -8.59 -20.52
N TYR A 185 24.19 -8.85 -19.56
CA TYR A 185 24.43 -7.97 -18.43
C TYR A 185 25.77 -7.26 -18.63
N VAL A 186 25.78 -5.96 -18.39
CA VAL A 186 27.00 -5.13 -18.45
C VAL A 186 27.18 -4.46 -17.10
N VAL A 187 28.36 -4.60 -16.52
CA VAL A 187 28.75 -3.91 -15.30
C VAL A 187 29.55 -2.66 -15.71
N LEU A 188 29.08 -1.50 -15.27
CA LEU A 188 29.72 -0.20 -15.48
C LEU A 188 30.19 0.34 -14.12
N VAL A 189 31.49 0.59 -13.98
CA VAL A 189 32.06 1.24 -12.81
C VAL A 189 32.43 2.66 -13.17
N THR A 190 31.87 3.64 -12.45
CA THR A 190 32.12 5.06 -12.72
C THR A 190 32.72 5.75 -11.49
N GLY A 191 33.69 6.63 -11.72
CA GLY A 191 34.23 7.56 -10.72
C GLY A 191 33.97 8.99 -11.14
N ILE A 192 33.65 9.86 -10.18
CA ILE A 192 33.40 11.29 -10.41
C ILE A 192 34.66 12.06 -10.02
N ARG A 193 35.20 12.88 -10.98
CA ARG A 193 36.35 13.72 -10.76
C ARG A 193 36.03 15.16 -11.10
N ASP A 194 36.66 16.09 -10.40
CA ASP A 194 36.61 17.52 -10.79
C ASP A 194 37.47 17.82 -12.01
N ALA A 195 37.43 19.08 -12.48
CA ALA A 195 38.21 19.53 -13.61
C ALA A 195 39.73 19.38 -13.40
N ASN A 196 40.21 19.25 -12.17
CA ASN A 196 41.62 19.07 -11.80
C ASN A 196 41.97 17.57 -11.60
N GLY A 197 41.05 16.67 -11.89
CA GLY A 197 41.23 15.22 -11.74
C GLY A 197 41.15 14.70 -10.33
N LYS A 198 40.73 15.52 -9.36
CA LYS A 198 40.53 15.11 -7.96
C LYS A 198 39.22 14.42 -7.79
N ASP A 199 39.21 13.28 -7.08
CA ASP A 199 38.00 12.53 -6.78
C ASP A 199 36.98 13.38 -6.02
N GLN A 200 35.74 13.45 -6.55
CA GLN A 200 34.60 14.16 -6.02
C GLN A 200 33.44 13.18 -5.71
N THR A 201 33.77 12.01 -5.20
CA THR A 201 32.82 10.94 -4.90
C THR A 201 32.02 11.18 -3.61
N SER A 202 31.45 12.40 -3.47
CA SER A 202 30.49 12.65 -2.40
C SER A 202 29.16 11.95 -2.72
N TYR A 203 28.41 11.55 -1.69
CA TYR A 203 27.09 10.94 -1.83
C TYR A 203 26.15 11.78 -2.72
N SER A 204 26.20 13.11 -2.59
CA SER A 204 25.40 14.04 -3.42
C SER A 204 25.78 14.00 -4.89
N SER A 205 27.08 13.92 -5.21
CA SER A 205 27.57 13.85 -6.59
C SER A 205 27.19 12.52 -7.25
N VAL A 206 27.30 11.42 -6.51
CA VAL A 206 26.88 10.08 -6.95
C VAL A 206 25.38 10.04 -7.24
N ASN A 207 24.55 10.57 -6.34
CA ASN A 207 23.11 10.64 -6.56
C ASN A 207 22.72 11.51 -7.76
N ALA A 208 23.43 12.61 -8.00
CA ALA A 208 23.16 13.46 -9.15
C ALA A 208 23.44 12.71 -10.48
N VAL A 209 24.53 11.96 -10.56
CA VAL A 209 24.86 11.11 -11.73
C VAL A 209 23.82 10.01 -11.90
N ASP A 210 23.44 9.31 -10.82
CA ASP A 210 22.41 8.26 -10.82
C ASP A 210 21.07 8.79 -11.34
N MET A 211 20.64 9.98 -10.86
CA MET A 211 19.42 10.64 -11.36
C MET A 211 19.46 10.97 -12.85
N ILE A 212 20.64 11.36 -13.37
CA ILE A 212 20.79 11.67 -14.80
C ILE A 212 20.76 10.40 -15.62
N LEU A 213 21.53 9.37 -15.24
CA LEU A 213 21.63 8.12 -15.97
C LEU A 213 20.29 7.38 -16.05
N LYS A 214 19.50 7.38 -14.97
CA LYS A 214 18.15 6.77 -14.93
C LYS A 214 17.17 7.33 -15.97
N LYS A 215 17.45 8.50 -16.53
CA LYS A 215 16.63 9.07 -17.62
C LYS A 215 16.91 8.41 -18.98
N TYR A 216 18.06 7.80 -19.15
CA TYR A 216 18.53 7.30 -20.45
C TYR A 216 18.72 5.79 -20.48
N VAL A 217 18.99 5.17 -19.34
CA VAL A 217 19.32 3.74 -19.26
C VAL A 217 18.56 3.09 -18.09
N HIS A 218 18.02 1.90 -18.34
CA HIS A 218 17.51 1.03 -17.27
C HIS A 218 18.66 0.23 -16.67
N TYR A 219 18.98 0.49 -15.40
CA TYR A 219 20.04 -0.20 -14.68
C TYR A 219 19.74 -0.27 -13.18
N VAL A 220 20.49 -1.10 -12.50
CA VAL A 220 20.51 -1.17 -11.03
C VAL A 220 21.83 -0.58 -10.56
N SER A 221 21.76 0.44 -9.69
CA SER A 221 22.95 1.08 -9.12
C SER A 221 23.31 0.44 -7.77
N CYS A 222 24.60 0.23 -7.56
CA CYS A 222 25.17 -0.15 -6.27
C CYS A 222 26.29 0.85 -5.91
N HIS A 223 26.33 1.31 -4.66
CA HIS A 223 27.32 2.25 -4.19
C HIS A 223 28.43 1.52 -3.43
N LEU A 224 29.62 1.50 -3.95
CA LEU A 224 30.81 0.92 -3.34
C LEU A 224 31.84 2.04 -3.07
N GLU A 225 32.16 2.28 -1.80
CA GLU A 225 33.20 3.24 -1.37
C GLU A 225 33.19 4.57 -2.14
N GLY A 226 32.00 5.17 -2.29
CA GLY A 226 31.83 6.42 -3.03
C GLY A 226 31.88 6.28 -4.56
N ARG A 227 31.76 5.08 -5.10
CA ARG A 227 31.61 4.80 -6.53
C ARG A 227 30.23 4.24 -6.83
N VAL A 228 29.73 4.52 -8.02
CA VAL A 228 28.53 3.85 -8.58
C VAL A 228 28.99 2.69 -9.46
N VAL A 229 28.45 1.52 -9.21
CA VAL A 229 28.69 0.32 -10.00
C VAL A 229 27.40 -0.11 -10.66
#